data_bd826b8a166a6d72fae6bd2b672639e5
#
_entry.id   bd826b8a166a6d72fae6bd2b672639e5
#
_cell.length_a   1.000
_cell.length_b   1.000
_cell.length_c   1.000
_cell.angle_alpha   90.00
_cell.angle_beta   90.00
_cell.angle_gamma   90.00
#
_symmetry.space_group_name_H-M   'P 1'
#
loop_
_entity.id
_entity.type
_entity.pdbx_description
1 polymer ?
#
loop_
_entity_poly.entity_id
_entity_poly.type
_entity_poly.pdbx_seq_one_letter_code
_entity_poly.pdbx_strand_id
1 'polypeptide(L)'
;MPMRKSLLILLWGSIGLVAQPKISPEKEAAIKADLAGQIDAMKKQAQVMVDSVFSFGELGFQEFETTKYLTGVLEKEGFKIERGVAGIPTAWVASWGSGKPVISLGSDIDDIPQASQKPGVGWHEPMIEGAPGHGEGHNSGVPLNILAALAVKKVMEREHLQGTLRLWPGVAEELVGTKAYYVRAGMFKDVDICLFTHVAANLGVSWGASLNQNGLVSIEYLFKGESAHAAGAPWRGKSALDAVELMDVGWNFRREHLRLAQRSHYVITNGGDQPNVVPPTASVWYYFREADYDHIMDMWRIGNNMAQAATLMTDTTYTSRLLGSAWPGHFNKAIAEAMNENIKKVGLPQWSEDDQTMAKGLQKELKQPVRGLSSRLQEMRPPRAETPAGGDGAEGQGVGPTGGGSDDIGDVSWNVPTVTLRFPSNIPGGPGHNWANGIAMATPIAHKGVIAGAKVQAMTMLDILVHPDLVAKAWDYFKNVQTKDMQYKSFLRPDDKPAIWLNKEIMEKYRPQMQKLYYDPTKYDNYLEQLGIKYPTVR
;
A
#
# COMPACT_ATOMS: atom_id res chain seq x y z
N MET A 1 -69.48 2.94 15.40
CA MET A 1 -68.20 3.43 15.94
C MET A 1 -67.25 3.64 14.77
N PRO A 2 -66.83 4.86 14.45
CA PRO A 2 -65.96 5.12 13.32
C PRO A 2 -64.49 4.96 13.75
N MET A 3 -63.70 4.23 12.94
CA MET A 3 -62.25 4.10 13.02
C MET A 3 -61.58 5.42 12.70
N ARG A 4 -60.79 5.96 13.64
CA ARG A 4 -59.88 7.08 13.43
C ARG A 4 -58.64 6.59 12.66
N LYS A 5 -58.45 7.07 11.46
CA LYS A 5 -57.19 6.95 10.69
C LYS A 5 -56.20 7.98 11.23
N SER A 6 -55.16 7.52 11.91
CA SER A 6 -54.02 8.37 12.30
C SER A 6 -53.11 8.57 11.07
N LEU A 7 -52.98 9.80 10.64
CA LEU A 7 -52.09 10.23 9.57
C LEU A 7 -50.70 10.42 10.16
N LEU A 8 -49.77 9.53 9.85
CA LEU A 8 -48.36 9.69 10.20
C LEU A 8 -47.73 10.63 9.18
N ILE A 9 -47.47 11.87 9.59
CA ILE A 9 -46.69 12.83 8.79
C ILE A 9 -45.22 12.48 8.99
N LEU A 10 -44.60 11.87 7.95
CA LEU A 10 -43.16 11.74 7.86
C LEU A 10 -42.57 13.13 7.49
N LEU A 11 -42.02 13.79 8.50
CA LEU A 11 -41.14 14.95 8.26
C LEU A 11 -39.82 14.46 7.61
N TRP A 12 -39.73 14.60 6.32
CA TRP A 12 -38.45 14.57 5.62
C TRP A 12 -37.68 15.85 5.97
N GLY A 13 -36.78 15.76 6.92
CA GLY A 13 -35.80 16.80 7.15
C GLY A 13 -34.91 16.93 5.91
N SER A 14 -35.15 17.96 5.10
CA SER A 14 -34.20 18.40 4.06
C SER A 14 -32.92 18.83 4.78
N ILE A 15 -31.89 17.97 4.78
CA ILE A 15 -30.51 18.37 5.09
C ILE A 15 -30.13 19.35 3.99
N GLY A 16 -30.24 20.66 4.26
CA GLY A 16 -29.80 21.69 3.37
C GLY A 16 -28.31 21.48 3.11
N LEU A 17 -27.93 21.27 1.84
CA LEU A 17 -26.55 21.39 1.43
C LEU A 17 -26.10 22.83 1.78
N VAL A 18 -25.30 22.97 2.82
CA VAL A 18 -24.63 24.24 3.11
C VAL A 18 -23.60 24.42 1.98
N ALA A 19 -23.83 25.41 1.14
CA ALA A 19 -22.91 25.73 0.06
C ALA A 19 -21.55 26.15 0.64
N GLN A 20 -20.46 25.62 0.11
CA GLN A 20 -19.11 26.05 0.47
C GLN A 20 -18.95 27.56 0.26
N PRO A 21 -18.26 28.28 1.14
CA PRO A 21 -17.97 29.69 0.93
C PRO A 21 -17.17 29.86 -0.36
N LYS A 22 -17.57 30.84 -1.20
CA LYS A 22 -16.82 31.17 -2.42
C LYS A 22 -15.49 31.79 -2.03
N ILE A 23 -14.39 31.18 -2.42
CA ILE A 23 -13.02 31.66 -2.22
C ILE A 23 -12.53 32.24 -3.54
N SER A 24 -11.98 33.50 -3.52
CA SER A 24 -11.36 34.07 -4.72
C SER A 24 -10.04 33.38 -5.06
N PRO A 25 -9.59 33.40 -6.33
CA PRO A 25 -8.30 32.81 -6.71
C PRO A 25 -7.11 33.35 -5.92
N GLU A 26 -7.13 34.65 -5.58
CA GLU A 26 -6.08 35.28 -4.78
C GLU A 26 -6.07 34.75 -3.34
N LYS A 27 -7.26 34.60 -2.75
CA LYS A 27 -7.40 34.02 -1.40
C LYS A 27 -7.01 32.56 -1.39
N GLU A 28 -7.38 31.78 -2.42
CA GLU A 28 -6.96 30.38 -2.54
C GLU A 28 -5.44 30.26 -2.63
N ALA A 29 -4.79 31.08 -3.45
CA ALA A 29 -3.33 31.11 -3.54
C ALA A 29 -2.67 31.46 -2.19
N ALA A 30 -3.24 32.41 -1.45
CA ALA A 30 -2.76 32.77 -0.11
C ALA A 30 -2.93 31.60 0.89
N ILE A 31 -4.06 30.88 0.85
CA ILE A 31 -4.30 29.70 1.69
C ILE A 31 -3.32 28.58 1.34
N LYS A 32 -3.05 28.32 0.06
CA LYS A 32 -2.04 27.33 -0.37
C LYS A 32 -0.64 27.68 0.13
N ALA A 33 -0.26 28.96 0.10
CA ALA A 33 1.01 29.41 0.66
C ALA A 33 1.06 29.24 2.19
N ASP A 34 -0.04 29.52 2.89
CA ASP A 34 -0.16 29.32 4.33
C ASP A 34 -0.08 27.82 4.70
N LEU A 35 -0.76 26.93 3.97
CA LEU A 35 -0.65 25.47 4.13
C LEU A 35 0.81 25.01 4.02
N ALA A 36 1.54 25.50 3.02
CA ALA A 36 2.96 25.18 2.87
C ALA A 36 3.80 25.66 4.07
N GLY A 37 3.54 26.88 4.55
CA GLY A 37 4.20 27.43 5.74
C GLY A 37 3.90 26.65 7.02
N GLN A 38 2.63 26.24 7.23
CA GLN A 38 2.24 25.41 8.37
C GLN A 38 2.94 24.04 8.36
N ILE A 39 3.05 23.40 7.19
CA ILE A 39 3.75 22.13 7.03
C ILE A 39 5.26 22.29 7.25
N ASP A 40 5.86 23.39 6.78
CA ASP A 40 7.26 23.69 7.09
C ASP A 40 7.52 23.88 8.58
N ALA A 41 6.56 24.44 9.32
CA ALA A 41 6.65 24.57 10.78
C ALA A 41 6.56 23.23 11.52
N MET A 42 6.01 22.18 10.88
CA MET A 42 5.88 20.83 11.43
C MET A 42 7.05 19.89 11.07
N LYS A 43 8.18 20.39 10.53
CA LYS A 43 9.34 19.54 10.12
C LYS A 43 9.84 18.63 11.23
N LYS A 44 9.90 19.11 12.47
CA LYS A 44 10.31 18.28 13.61
C LYS A 44 9.30 17.18 13.91
N GLN A 45 8.02 17.47 13.87
CA GLN A 45 6.97 16.47 14.05
C GLN A 45 7.01 15.42 12.94
N ALA A 46 7.25 15.84 11.69
CA ALA A 46 7.45 14.92 10.56
C ALA A 46 8.59 13.94 10.82
N GLN A 47 9.77 14.48 11.17
CA GLN A 47 10.96 13.67 11.47
C GLN A 47 10.68 12.67 12.60
N VAL A 48 10.09 13.14 13.71
CA VAL A 48 9.78 12.25 14.86
C VAL A 48 8.82 11.12 14.47
N MET A 49 7.77 11.41 13.68
CA MET A 49 6.84 10.36 13.24
C MET A 49 7.50 9.36 12.30
N VAL A 50 8.26 9.83 11.32
CA VAL A 50 8.96 8.98 10.35
C VAL A 50 9.98 8.06 11.02
N ASP A 51 10.80 8.62 11.91
CA ASP A 51 11.84 7.88 12.63
C ASP A 51 11.24 6.88 13.63
N SER A 52 10.13 7.25 14.30
CA SER A 52 9.44 6.35 15.23
C SER A 52 8.88 5.13 14.51
N VAL A 53 8.13 5.34 13.41
CA VAL A 53 7.55 4.24 12.62
C VAL A 53 8.66 3.37 12.03
N PHE A 54 9.72 3.99 11.48
CA PHE A 54 10.89 3.26 11.00
C PHE A 54 11.49 2.33 12.07
N SER A 55 11.58 2.81 13.31
CA SER A 55 12.19 2.05 14.40
C SER A 55 11.38 0.85 14.86
N PHE A 56 10.06 0.83 14.60
CA PHE A 56 9.18 -0.29 14.98
C PHE A 56 9.35 -1.51 14.08
N GLY A 57 9.53 -1.32 12.77
CA GLY A 57 9.90 -2.36 11.82
C GLY A 57 8.94 -3.55 11.79
N GLU A 58 7.62 -3.32 11.65
CA GLU A 58 6.59 -4.33 11.86
C GLU A 58 6.07 -4.91 10.56
N LEU A 59 6.03 -6.24 10.47
CA LEU A 59 5.48 -6.98 9.34
C LEU A 59 3.95 -6.91 9.28
N GLY A 60 3.41 -7.10 8.09
CA GLY A 60 1.98 -7.10 7.80
C GLY A 60 1.15 -7.95 8.76
N PHE A 61 0.01 -7.43 9.20
CA PHE A 61 -0.90 -7.90 10.26
C PHE A 61 -0.33 -7.82 11.69
N GLN A 62 0.89 -7.35 11.87
CA GLN A 62 1.57 -7.25 13.17
C GLN A 62 1.97 -5.81 13.53
N GLU A 63 1.41 -4.80 12.89
CA GLU A 63 1.72 -3.37 13.00
C GLU A 63 1.12 -2.73 14.28
N PHE A 64 1.29 -3.38 15.44
CA PHE A 64 0.66 -2.97 16.69
C PHE A 64 1.23 -1.67 17.27
N GLU A 65 2.57 -1.53 17.30
CA GLU A 65 3.20 -0.32 17.83
C GLU A 65 3.01 0.87 16.88
N THR A 66 3.11 0.63 15.56
CA THR A 66 2.82 1.62 14.52
C THR A 66 1.39 2.14 14.64
N THR A 67 0.42 1.24 14.72
CA THR A 67 -1.00 1.58 14.91
C THR A 67 -1.24 2.37 16.20
N LYS A 68 -0.70 1.90 17.33
CA LYS A 68 -0.81 2.57 18.61
C LYS A 68 -0.23 3.98 18.58
N TYR A 69 0.95 4.14 17.97
CA TYR A 69 1.64 5.42 17.87
C TYR A 69 0.87 6.42 17.00
N LEU A 70 0.54 6.04 15.78
CA LEU A 70 -0.13 6.93 14.81
C LEU A 70 -1.54 7.32 15.25
N THR A 71 -2.32 6.36 15.79
CA THR A 71 -3.64 6.68 16.35
C THR A 71 -3.54 7.58 17.57
N GLY A 72 -2.52 7.40 18.41
CA GLY A 72 -2.27 8.27 19.56
C GLY A 72 -1.94 9.71 19.18
N VAL A 73 -1.24 9.94 18.06
CA VAL A 73 -1.00 11.28 17.49
C VAL A 73 -2.33 11.90 17.04
N LEU A 74 -3.13 11.15 16.28
CA LEU A 74 -4.42 11.63 15.75
C LEU A 74 -5.47 11.90 16.85
N GLU A 75 -5.53 11.07 17.89
CA GLU A 75 -6.42 11.30 19.04
C GLU A 75 -6.11 12.60 19.78
N LYS A 76 -4.82 12.90 20.00
CA LYS A 76 -4.39 14.17 20.61
C LYS A 76 -4.79 15.39 19.78
N GLU A 77 -4.89 15.22 18.47
CA GLU A 77 -5.31 16.25 17.53
C GLU A 77 -6.83 16.29 17.30
N GLY A 78 -7.59 15.50 18.08
CA GLY A 78 -9.07 15.52 18.09
C GLY A 78 -9.73 14.71 16.98
N PHE A 79 -9.04 13.77 16.35
CA PHE A 79 -9.64 12.80 15.44
C PHE A 79 -10.33 11.68 16.24
N LYS A 80 -11.51 11.27 15.78
CA LYS A 80 -12.20 10.10 16.29
C LYS A 80 -11.64 8.84 15.64
N ILE A 81 -11.18 7.89 16.44
CA ILE A 81 -10.57 6.65 15.95
C ILE A 81 -11.55 5.48 16.06
N GLU A 82 -11.73 4.75 14.96
CA GLU A 82 -12.36 3.44 14.92
C GLU A 82 -11.25 2.41 14.69
N ARG A 83 -11.14 1.40 15.58
CA ARG A 83 -10.10 0.36 15.54
C ARG A 83 -10.69 -1.00 15.17
N GLY A 84 -9.88 -1.88 14.62
CA GLY A 84 -10.28 -3.24 14.24
C GLY A 84 -11.18 -3.29 13.01
N VAL A 85 -11.05 -2.32 12.11
CA VAL A 85 -11.85 -2.21 10.88
C VAL A 85 -11.70 -3.48 10.04
N ALA A 86 -12.78 -3.92 9.42
CA ALA A 86 -12.86 -5.15 8.63
C ALA A 86 -12.41 -6.43 9.36
N GLY A 87 -12.40 -6.42 10.71
CA GLY A 87 -11.95 -7.54 11.54
C GLY A 87 -10.42 -7.69 11.62
N ILE A 88 -9.66 -6.66 11.26
CA ILE A 88 -8.20 -6.63 11.26
C ILE A 88 -7.72 -5.81 12.47
N PRO A 89 -7.05 -6.43 13.47
CA PRO A 89 -6.71 -5.76 14.73
C PRO A 89 -5.85 -4.51 14.60
N THR A 90 -4.97 -4.44 13.60
CA THR A 90 -4.06 -3.31 13.34
C THR A 90 -4.66 -2.27 12.41
N ALA A 91 -5.84 -2.53 11.81
CA ALA A 91 -6.53 -1.58 10.96
C ALA A 91 -7.36 -0.58 11.76
N TRP A 92 -7.38 0.68 11.28
CA TRP A 92 -8.14 1.75 11.92
C TRP A 92 -8.61 2.80 10.91
N VAL A 93 -9.59 3.58 11.31
CA VAL A 93 -10.04 4.78 10.59
C VAL A 93 -10.07 5.94 11.57
N ALA A 94 -9.42 7.03 11.20
CA ALA A 94 -9.45 8.30 11.95
C ALA A 94 -10.30 9.32 11.18
N SER A 95 -11.30 9.90 11.80
CA SER A 95 -12.20 10.86 11.16
C SER A 95 -12.28 12.16 11.92
N TRP A 96 -12.32 13.29 11.18
CA TRP A 96 -12.52 14.63 11.71
C TRP A 96 -13.39 15.46 10.74
N GLY A 97 -14.15 16.40 11.27
CA GLY A 97 -15.05 17.23 10.49
C GLY A 97 -16.41 16.56 10.24
N SER A 98 -17.22 17.15 9.40
CA SER A 98 -18.54 16.63 9.02
C SER A 98 -19.01 17.19 7.68
N GLY A 99 -19.89 16.46 7.01
CA GLY A 99 -20.43 16.85 5.71
C GLY A 99 -19.55 16.45 4.54
N LYS A 100 -19.87 16.99 3.39
CA LYS A 100 -19.22 16.71 2.10
C LYS A 100 -18.29 17.86 1.68
N PRO A 101 -17.24 17.56 0.93
CA PRO A 101 -16.79 16.22 0.50
C PRO A 101 -16.18 15.39 1.64
N VAL A 102 -16.28 14.06 1.55
CA VAL A 102 -15.49 13.13 2.37
C VAL A 102 -14.20 12.82 1.62
N ILE A 103 -13.09 13.32 2.14
CA ILE A 103 -11.75 13.11 1.58
C ILE A 103 -11.07 12.00 2.39
N SER A 104 -10.72 10.92 1.72
CA SER A 104 -10.07 9.76 2.32
C SER A 104 -8.56 9.80 2.02
N LEU A 105 -7.73 9.66 3.04
CA LEU A 105 -6.27 9.71 2.97
C LEU A 105 -5.70 8.35 3.40
N GLY A 106 -5.07 7.63 2.50
CA GLY A 106 -4.49 6.33 2.75
C GLY A 106 -2.99 6.26 2.49
N SER A 107 -2.30 5.38 3.19
CA SER A 107 -0.93 4.94 2.89
C SER A 107 -0.61 3.67 3.66
N ASP A 108 0.37 2.90 3.18
CA ASP A 108 0.80 1.65 3.78
C ASP A 108 1.69 1.86 5.00
N ILE A 109 1.77 0.85 5.89
CA ILE A 109 2.50 0.97 7.16
C ILE A 109 3.32 -0.28 7.54
N ASP A 110 3.25 -1.35 6.78
CA ASP A 110 3.94 -2.61 7.07
C ASP A 110 5.33 -2.68 6.43
N ASP A 111 6.10 -3.67 6.86
CA ASP A 111 7.47 -3.94 6.47
C ASP A 111 7.62 -5.26 5.74
N ILE A 112 8.84 -5.47 5.20
CA ILE A 112 9.23 -6.73 4.58
C ILE A 112 10.17 -7.54 5.49
N PRO A 113 10.14 -8.89 5.39
CA PRO A 113 11.04 -9.75 6.17
C PRO A 113 12.50 -9.57 5.74
N GLN A 114 13.42 -9.79 6.68
CA GLN A 114 14.88 -9.83 6.46
C GLN A 114 15.47 -8.54 5.84
N ALA A 115 14.82 -7.40 6.05
CA ALA A 115 15.25 -6.11 5.51
C ALA A 115 15.79 -5.13 6.57
N SER A 116 16.09 -5.61 7.77
CA SER A 116 16.70 -4.78 8.81
C SER A 116 17.97 -4.11 8.30
N GLN A 117 18.05 -2.78 8.42
CA GLN A 117 19.13 -1.98 7.90
C GLN A 117 19.35 -0.74 8.75
N LYS A 118 20.61 -0.39 9.02
CA LYS A 118 20.97 0.90 9.61
C LYS A 118 20.69 2.03 8.63
N PRO A 119 19.84 2.99 8.99
CA PRO A 119 19.59 4.15 8.13
C PRO A 119 20.87 5.00 8.01
N GLY A 120 21.06 5.64 6.85
CA GLY A 120 22.20 6.54 6.60
C GLY A 120 23.57 5.85 6.44
N VAL A 121 23.60 4.50 6.39
CA VAL A 121 24.82 3.69 6.13
C VAL A 121 24.71 3.10 4.73
N GLY A 122 25.59 3.49 3.82
CA GLY A 122 25.50 3.25 2.36
C GLY A 122 25.84 1.83 1.91
N TRP A 123 25.85 0.84 2.78
CA TRP A 123 26.06 -0.58 2.49
C TRP A 123 25.20 -1.44 3.40
N HIS A 124 25.09 -2.75 3.11
CA HIS A 124 24.33 -3.67 3.94
C HIS A 124 24.94 -3.79 5.34
N GLU A 125 24.23 -3.27 6.32
CA GLU A 125 24.58 -3.38 7.74
C GLU A 125 23.29 -3.46 8.56
N PRO A 126 22.78 -4.67 8.84
CA PRO A 126 21.51 -4.83 9.56
C PRO A 126 21.64 -4.31 11.01
N MET A 127 20.58 -3.72 11.54
CA MET A 127 20.49 -3.41 12.97
C MET A 127 20.34 -4.69 13.80
N ILE A 128 19.60 -5.67 13.29
CA ILE A 128 19.41 -6.99 13.85
C ILE A 128 19.38 -7.97 12.68
N GLU A 129 20.29 -8.95 12.70
CA GLU A 129 20.42 -9.94 11.64
C GLU A 129 19.12 -10.74 11.43
N GLY A 130 18.63 -10.80 10.19
CA GLY A 130 17.42 -11.51 9.81
C GLY A 130 16.10 -10.87 10.27
N ALA A 131 16.12 -9.73 10.96
CA ALA A 131 14.92 -9.02 11.38
C ALA A 131 14.24 -8.30 10.19
N PRO A 132 12.94 -7.99 10.28
CA PRO A 132 12.25 -7.16 9.29
C PRO A 132 12.74 -5.72 9.30
N GLY A 133 12.37 -4.96 8.27
CA GLY A 133 12.67 -3.54 8.15
C GLY A 133 12.00 -2.88 6.95
N HIS A 134 11.97 -1.54 6.93
CA HIS A 134 11.35 -0.72 5.88
C HIS A 134 12.14 -0.77 4.56
N GLY A 135 12.19 -1.96 3.95
CA GLY A 135 12.87 -2.20 2.68
C GLY A 135 12.12 -1.66 1.45
N GLU A 136 10.99 -1.01 1.62
CA GLU A 136 10.28 -0.21 0.63
C GLU A 136 10.09 1.24 1.10
N GLY A 137 9.69 1.48 2.36
CA GLY A 137 9.59 2.81 2.96
C GLY A 137 8.19 3.23 3.40
N HIS A 138 7.36 2.30 3.81
CA HIS A 138 6.00 2.53 4.30
C HIS A 138 5.93 3.28 5.65
N ASN A 139 7.06 3.59 6.27
CA ASN A 139 7.12 4.40 7.50
C ASN A 139 6.77 5.88 7.29
N SER A 140 6.64 6.36 6.06
CA SER A 140 6.63 7.79 5.76
C SER A 140 5.29 8.33 5.22
N GLY A 141 4.45 7.49 4.62
CA GLY A 141 3.23 7.94 3.95
C GLY A 141 2.10 8.34 4.91
N VAL A 142 1.81 7.58 5.97
CA VAL A 142 0.81 7.99 6.97
C VAL A 142 1.27 9.23 7.74
N PRO A 143 2.53 9.38 8.18
CA PRO A 143 3.04 10.65 8.69
C PRO A 143 2.82 11.84 7.75
N LEU A 144 3.06 11.69 6.46
CA LEU A 144 2.75 12.70 5.43
C LEU A 144 1.27 13.10 5.46
N ASN A 145 0.37 12.11 5.44
CA ASN A 145 -1.08 12.33 5.46
C ASN A 145 -1.56 13.00 6.76
N ILE A 146 -0.95 12.67 7.90
CA ILE A 146 -1.23 13.34 9.18
C ILE A 146 -0.89 14.82 9.09
N LEU A 147 0.32 15.19 8.63
CA LEU A 147 0.72 16.58 8.50
C LEU A 147 -0.21 17.38 7.58
N ALA A 148 -0.57 16.79 6.42
CA ALA A 148 -1.49 17.40 5.48
C ALA A 148 -2.88 17.61 6.12
N ALA A 149 -3.39 16.60 6.80
CA ALA A 149 -4.69 16.68 7.48
C ALA A 149 -4.71 17.72 8.60
N LEU A 150 -3.65 17.82 9.41
CA LEU A 150 -3.54 18.82 10.48
C LEU A 150 -3.52 20.26 9.95
N ALA A 151 -2.77 20.49 8.87
CA ALA A 151 -2.73 21.81 8.23
C ALA A 151 -4.10 22.17 7.62
N VAL A 152 -4.72 21.25 6.88
CA VAL A 152 -6.04 21.45 6.27
C VAL A 152 -7.13 21.63 7.32
N LYS A 153 -7.10 20.85 8.42
CA LYS A 153 -8.02 21.01 9.55
C LYS A 153 -8.04 22.46 10.07
N LYS A 154 -6.87 23.05 10.33
CA LYS A 154 -6.76 24.45 10.79
C LYS A 154 -7.34 25.45 9.78
N VAL A 155 -7.12 25.20 8.48
CA VAL A 155 -7.72 26.02 7.42
C VAL A 155 -9.24 25.85 7.38
N MET A 156 -9.75 24.61 7.48
CA MET A 156 -11.19 24.36 7.50
C MET A 156 -11.88 25.05 8.68
N GLU A 157 -11.29 25.01 9.86
CA GLU A 157 -11.78 25.72 11.05
C GLU A 157 -11.80 27.25 10.84
N ARG A 158 -10.71 27.82 10.35
CA ARG A 158 -10.57 29.28 10.12
C ARG A 158 -11.47 29.82 9.02
N GLU A 159 -11.56 29.09 7.91
CA GLU A 159 -12.32 29.52 6.73
C GLU A 159 -13.77 28.98 6.72
N HIS A 160 -14.18 28.26 7.80
CA HIS A 160 -15.49 27.63 7.94
C HIS A 160 -15.86 26.70 6.79
N LEU A 161 -14.87 25.93 6.26
CA LEU A 161 -15.09 24.97 5.19
C LEU A 161 -15.75 23.70 5.75
N GLN A 162 -16.77 23.22 5.05
CA GLN A 162 -17.42 21.94 5.36
C GLN A 162 -16.68 20.79 4.68
N GLY A 163 -16.66 19.64 5.31
CA GLY A 163 -16.06 18.42 4.79
C GLY A 163 -15.64 17.46 5.89
N THR A 164 -15.33 16.23 5.48
CA THR A 164 -14.84 15.20 6.39
C THR A 164 -13.47 14.74 5.93
N LEU A 165 -12.50 14.75 6.83
CA LEU A 165 -11.16 14.19 6.65
C LEU A 165 -11.14 12.79 7.27
N ARG A 166 -10.72 11.79 6.50
CA ARG A 166 -10.66 10.39 6.93
C ARG A 166 -9.30 9.80 6.60
N LEU A 167 -8.53 9.40 7.62
CA LEU A 167 -7.23 8.74 7.46
C LEU A 167 -7.35 7.25 7.77
N TRP A 168 -6.58 6.43 7.06
CA TRP A 168 -6.52 4.99 7.27
C TRP A 168 -5.19 4.41 6.81
N PRO A 169 -4.68 3.33 7.43
CA PRO A 169 -3.48 2.63 7.00
C PRO A 169 -3.82 1.53 6.00
N GLY A 170 -2.94 1.32 5.00
CA GLY A 170 -2.81 0.04 4.34
C GLY A 170 -2.02 -0.89 5.25
N VAL A 171 -2.72 -1.82 5.89
CA VAL A 171 -2.15 -2.86 6.73
C VAL A 171 -1.83 -4.07 5.87
N ALA A 172 -0.70 -4.73 6.09
CA ALA A 172 -0.29 -5.91 5.34
C ALA A 172 -0.35 -5.73 3.80
N GLU A 173 0.09 -4.56 3.31
CA GLU A 173 0.14 -4.26 1.88
C GLU A 173 1.11 -5.18 1.15
N GLU A 174 2.27 -5.47 1.72
CA GLU A 174 3.30 -6.37 1.21
C GLU A 174 2.78 -7.80 0.96
N LEU A 175 1.65 -8.13 1.59
CA LEU A 175 0.91 -9.38 1.41
C LEU A 175 -0.32 -9.20 0.51
N VAL A 176 -0.60 -7.97 0.01
CA VAL A 176 -1.86 -7.52 -0.62
C VAL A 176 -3.08 -7.96 0.21
N GLY A 177 -2.97 -7.77 1.53
CA GLY A 177 -3.76 -8.50 2.52
C GLY A 177 -5.06 -7.82 2.95
N THR A 178 -5.31 -6.52 2.65
CA THR A 178 -6.36 -5.80 3.40
C THR A 178 -7.31 -4.94 2.59
N LYS A 179 -6.90 -4.22 1.56
CA LYS A 179 -7.76 -3.21 0.92
C LYS A 179 -9.01 -3.82 0.27
N ALA A 180 -8.94 -5.06 -0.26
CA ALA A 180 -10.12 -5.80 -0.71
C ALA A 180 -11.14 -6.06 0.42
N TYR A 181 -10.65 -6.32 1.65
CA TYR A 181 -11.52 -6.48 2.83
C TYR A 181 -12.11 -5.15 3.30
N TYR A 182 -11.37 -4.04 3.20
CA TYR A 182 -11.89 -2.70 3.47
C TYR A 182 -13.05 -2.34 2.52
N VAL A 183 -12.87 -2.61 1.23
CA VAL A 183 -13.93 -2.43 0.21
C VAL A 183 -15.15 -3.29 0.56
N ARG A 184 -14.96 -4.57 0.86
CA ARG A 184 -16.04 -5.49 1.24
C ARG A 184 -16.78 -5.04 2.51
N ALA A 185 -16.07 -4.48 3.48
CA ALA A 185 -16.65 -3.90 4.69
C ALA A 185 -17.41 -2.58 4.43
N GLY A 186 -17.29 -2.01 3.23
CA GLY A 186 -17.98 -0.78 2.84
C GLY A 186 -17.32 0.51 3.33
N MET A 187 -16.04 0.48 3.67
CA MET A 187 -15.30 1.61 4.23
C MET A 187 -15.28 2.84 3.29
N PHE A 188 -15.43 2.64 1.98
CA PHE A 188 -15.38 3.70 0.98
C PHE A 188 -16.74 4.12 0.39
N LYS A 189 -17.87 3.56 0.89
CA LYS A 189 -19.20 3.82 0.31
C LYS A 189 -19.66 5.28 0.37
N ASP A 190 -19.23 6.02 1.37
CA ASP A 190 -19.56 7.43 1.57
C ASP A 190 -18.41 8.38 1.21
N VAL A 191 -17.27 7.85 0.75
CA VAL A 191 -16.10 8.63 0.34
C VAL A 191 -16.35 9.27 -1.03
N ASP A 192 -15.97 10.55 -1.17
CA ASP A 192 -16.08 11.25 -2.44
C ASP A 192 -14.79 11.15 -3.25
N ILE A 193 -13.63 11.29 -2.61
CA ILE A 193 -12.31 11.20 -3.24
C ILE A 193 -11.35 10.46 -2.29
N CYS A 194 -10.54 9.55 -2.84
CA CYS A 194 -9.43 8.91 -2.14
C CYS A 194 -8.09 9.46 -2.66
N LEU A 195 -7.30 10.01 -1.76
CA LEU A 195 -5.93 10.46 -1.99
C LEU A 195 -4.98 9.48 -1.29
N PHE A 196 -4.35 8.63 -2.06
CA PHE A 196 -3.37 7.68 -1.56
C PHE A 196 -1.96 8.22 -1.70
N THR A 197 -1.04 7.83 -0.83
CA THR A 197 0.37 8.23 -0.91
C THR A 197 1.28 7.02 -0.85
N HIS A 198 2.34 7.01 -1.66
CA HIS A 198 3.34 5.96 -1.66
C HIS A 198 4.74 6.54 -1.90
N VAL A 199 5.72 6.01 -1.19
CA VAL A 199 7.12 6.40 -1.32
C VAL A 199 7.65 6.19 -2.75
N ALA A 200 8.54 7.09 -3.18
CA ALA A 200 9.23 7.01 -4.47
C ALA A 200 10.55 7.78 -4.41
N ALA A 201 11.30 7.77 -5.51
CA ALA A 201 12.52 8.57 -5.66
C ALA A 201 12.26 9.93 -6.36
N ASN A 202 11.01 10.25 -6.71
CA ASN A 202 10.61 11.52 -7.32
C ASN A 202 9.20 11.90 -6.86
N LEU A 203 8.82 13.14 -7.12
CA LEU A 203 7.49 13.67 -6.84
C LEU A 203 6.66 13.57 -8.12
N GLY A 204 5.53 12.87 -8.05
CA GLY A 204 4.70 12.64 -9.23
C GLY A 204 3.35 12.02 -8.96
N VAL A 205 2.50 12.05 -9.97
CA VAL A 205 1.18 11.43 -10.01
C VAL A 205 0.93 10.88 -11.42
N SER A 206 0.11 9.86 -11.54
CA SER A 206 -0.35 9.30 -12.81
C SER A 206 -1.86 9.10 -12.80
N TRP A 207 -2.46 8.89 -13.98
CA TRP A 207 -3.88 8.62 -14.14
C TRP A 207 -4.12 7.52 -15.19
N GLY A 208 -5.36 7.02 -15.24
CA GLY A 208 -5.75 5.94 -16.15
C GLY A 208 -5.37 4.55 -15.64
N ALA A 209 -5.51 3.54 -16.49
CA ALA A 209 -5.09 2.19 -16.19
C ALA A 209 -3.58 2.14 -15.97
N SER A 210 -3.16 1.56 -14.87
CA SER A 210 -1.74 1.45 -14.53
C SER A 210 -1.12 0.28 -15.27
N LEU A 211 -0.31 0.57 -16.29
CA LEU A 211 0.44 -0.45 -17.04
C LEU A 211 1.58 -1.09 -16.22
N ASN A 212 1.90 -0.52 -15.06
CA ASN A 212 2.98 -0.96 -14.19
C ASN A 212 2.47 -1.58 -12.88
N GLN A 213 1.16 -1.77 -12.73
CA GLN A 213 0.57 -2.46 -11.59
C GLN A 213 -0.23 -3.65 -12.07
N ASN A 214 0.19 -4.84 -11.67
CA ASN A 214 -0.55 -6.06 -11.89
C ASN A 214 -1.60 -6.24 -10.79
N GLY A 215 -2.73 -6.83 -11.15
CA GLY A 215 -3.58 -7.47 -10.16
C GLY A 215 -2.94 -8.77 -9.68
N LEU A 216 -3.48 -9.33 -8.61
CA LEU A 216 -2.88 -10.47 -7.93
C LEU A 216 -3.93 -11.27 -7.17
N VAL A 217 -3.81 -12.59 -7.22
CA VAL A 217 -4.41 -13.52 -6.26
C VAL A 217 -3.29 -14.20 -5.48
N SER A 218 -3.34 -14.07 -4.15
CA SER A 218 -2.44 -14.69 -3.17
C SER A 218 -3.17 -15.85 -2.51
N ILE A 219 -2.77 -17.09 -2.80
CA ILE A 219 -3.50 -18.27 -2.37
C ILE A 219 -2.55 -19.35 -1.85
N GLU A 220 -2.90 -19.97 -0.73
CA GLU A 220 -2.21 -21.12 -0.19
C GLU A 220 -3.03 -22.40 -0.40
N TYR A 221 -2.37 -23.44 -0.91
CA TYR A 221 -2.90 -24.78 -1.04
C TYR A 221 -2.34 -25.64 0.08
N LEU A 222 -3.23 -26.27 0.85
CA LEU A 222 -2.91 -27.10 2.01
C LEU A 222 -3.28 -28.55 1.68
N PHE A 223 -2.28 -29.39 1.54
CA PHE A 223 -2.45 -30.81 1.22
C PHE A 223 -2.46 -31.64 2.50
N LYS A 224 -3.29 -32.70 2.49
CA LYS A 224 -3.41 -33.66 3.59
C LYS A 224 -3.33 -35.09 3.04
N GLY A 225 -2.41 -35.83 3.60
CA GLY A 225 -2.19 -37.24 3.32
C GLY A 225 -2.24 -38.10 4.58
N GLU A 226 -1.39 -39.13 4.66
CA GLU A 226 -1.31 -40.08 5.76
C GLU A 226 0.15 -40.39 6.09
N SER A 227 0.53 -40.34 7.38
CA SER A 227 1.88 -40.64 7.83
C SER A 227 2.16 -42.16 7.82
N ALA A 228 3.41 -42.52 7.58
CA ALA A 228 3.92 -43.87 7.75
C ALA A 228 5.43 -43.81 8.04
N HIS A 229 5.97 -44.92 8.51
CA HIS A 229 7.42 -45.07 8.62
C HIS A 229 8.04 -45.16 7.22
N ALA A 230 8.81 -44.11 6.82
CA ALA A 230 9.28 -43.96 5.44
C ALA A 230 10.15 -45.12 4.93
N ALA A 231 10.89 -45.82 5.81
CA ALA A 231 11.69 -46.99 5.44
C ALA A 231 10.98 -48.32 5.71
N GLY A 232 10.20 -48.44 6.81
CA GLY A 232 9.62 -49.69 7.25
C GLY A 232 8.30 -50.07 6.57
N ALA A 233 7.46 -49.08 6.25
CA ALA A 233 6.13 -49.29 5.67
C ALA A 233 5.67 -48.11 4.80
N PRO A 234 6.48 -47.60 3.84
CA PRO A 234 6.13 -46.41 3.05
C PRO A 234 4.82 -46.56 2.27
N TRP A 235 4.45 -47.80 1.86
CA TRP A 235 3.21 -48.09 1.13
C TRP A 235 1.91 -47.82 1.93
N ARG A 236 2.01 -47.55 3.22
CA ARG A 236 0.89 -47.15 4.09
C ARG A 236 0.70 -45.63 4.16
N GLY A 237 1.72 -44.89 3.74
CA GLY A 237 1.68 -43.43 3.74
C GLY A 237 1.10 -42.88 2.44
N LYS A 238 0.67 -41.62 2.53
CA LYS A 238 0.27 -40.76 1.41
C LYS A 238 0.95 -39.40 1.61
N SER A 239 1.99 -39.13 0.83
CA SER A 239 2.82 -37.95 1.03
C SER A 239 2.12 -36.69 0.55
N ALA A 240 1.81 -35.79 1.47
CA ALA A 240 1.32 -34.45 1.14
C ALA A 240 2.41 -33.59 0.47
N LEU A 241 3.70 -33.82 0.81
CA LEU A 241 4.82 -33.13 0.16
C LEU A 241 4.94 -33.50 -1.32
N ASP A 242 4.77 -34.79 -1.67
CA ASP A 242 4.78 -35.23 -3.09
C ASP A 242 3.67 -34.53 -3.88
N ALA A 243 2.50 -34.29 -3.25
CA ALA A 243 1.44 -33.52 -3.89
C ALA A 243 1.84 -32.05 -4.15
N VAL A 244 2.52 -31.41 -3.20
CA VAL A 244 3.08 -30.06 -3.40
C VAL A 244 4.08 -30.04 -4.54
N GLU A 245 5.05 -30.96 -4.53
CA GLU A 245 6.09 -31.03 -5.57
C GLU A 245 5.50 -31.32 -6.96
N LEU A 246 4.52 -32.21 -7.06
CA LEU A 246 3.85 -32.49 -8.34
C LEU A 246 3.03 -31.31 -8.84
N MET A 247 2.37 -30.56 -7.95
CA MET A 247 1.71 -29.31 -8.30
C MET A 247 2.71 -28.30 -8.85
N ASP A 248 3.86 -28.12 -8.17
CA ASP A 248 4.89 -27.15 -8.55
C ASP A 248 5.56 -27.52 -9.87
N VAL A 249 5.87 -28.80 -10.09
CA VAL A 249 6.39 -29.32 -11.36
C VAL A 249 5.38 -29.09 -12.49
N GLY A 250 4.12 -29.47 -12.27
CA GLY A 250 3.05 -29.26 -13.26
C GLY A 250 2.87 -27.79 -13.62
N TRP A 251 2.90 -26.90 -12.62
CA TRP A 251 2.87 -25.45 -12.83
C TRP A 251 4.09 -24.95 -13.62
N ASN A 252 5.28 -25.44 -13.33
CA ASN A 252 6.50 -25.05 -14.03
C ASN A 252 6.49 -25.46 -15.51
N PHE A 253 5.95 -26.64 -15.85
CA PHE A 253 5.69 -27.00 -17.25
C PHE A 253 4.65 -26.11 -17.92
N ARG A 254 3.64 -25.65 -17.17
CA ARG A 254 2.64 -24.72 -17.71
C ARG A 254 3.20 -23.34 -18.05
N ARG A 255 4.30 -22.90 -17.42
CA ARG A 255 4.87 -21.55 -17.60
C ARG A 255 5.18 -21.21 -19.06
N GLU A 256 5.60 -22.17 -19.89
CA GLU A 256 5.86 -21.91 -21.31
C GLU A 256 4.61 -21.58 -22.14
N HIS A 257 3.42 -21.91 -21.58
CA HIS A 257 2.12 -21.67 -22.20
C HIS A 257 1.35 -20.52 -21.55
N LEU A 258 2.01 -19.72 -20.71
CA LEU A 258 1.43 -18.52 -20.11
C LEU A 258 1.62 -17.31 -21.06
N ARG A 259 0.72 -16.33 -20.96
CA ARG A 259 0.84 -15.06 -21.66
C ARG A 259 2.10 -14.32 -21.17
N LEU A 260 2.68 -13.46 -22.02
CA LEU A 260 3.92 -12.72 -21.67
C LEU A 260 3.76 -11.82 -20.44
N ALA A 261 2.56 -11.29 -20.19
CA ALA A 261 2.26 -10.46 -19.03
C ALA A 261 2.06 -11.27 -17.74
N GLN A 262 1.72 -12.55 -17.83
CA GLN A 262 1.45 -13.40 -16.68
C GLN A 262 2.71 -13.70 -15.88
N ARG A 263 2.64 -13.52 -14.56
CA ARG A 263 3.71 -13.84 -13.62
C ARG A 263 3.16 -14.70 -12.48
N SER A 264 3.99 -15.59 -11.99
CA SER A 264 3.66 -16.43 -10.85
C SER A 264 4.91 -16.71 -10.02
N HIS A 265 4.71 -16.79 -8.72
CA HIS A 265 5.75 -17.07 -7.73
C HIS A 265 5.16 -18.05 -6.72
N TYR A 266 5.98 -18.86 -6.07
CA TYR A 266 5.54 -19.69 -4.97
C TYR A 266 6.63 -19.93 -3.94
N VAL A 267 6.21 -20.26 -2.75
CA VAL A 267 7.06 -20.78 -1.67
C VAL A 267 6.37 -21.98 -1.02
N ILE A 268 7.12 -23.03 -0.70
CA ILE A 268 6.64 -24.14 0.12
C ILE A 268 6.62 -23.64 1.57
N THR A 269 5.41 -23.54 2.14
CA THR A 269 5.21 -23.01 3.50
C THR A 269 5.29 -24.10 4.57
N ASN A 270 5.05 -25.35 4.20
CA ASN A 270 5.28 -26.53 5.02
C ASN A 270 5.71 -27.70 4.15
N GLY A 271 6.87 -28.29 4.42
CA GLY A 271 7.43 -29.45 3.71
C GLY A 271 7.45 -30.75 4.54
N GLY A 272 6.82 -30.79 5.72
CA GLY A 272 6.89 -31.90 6.66
C GLY A 272 7.92 -31.71 7.76
N ASP A 273 8.07 -32.70 8.65
CA ASP A 273 8.85 -32.54 9.90
C ASP A 273 10.23 -33.18 9.82
N GLN A 274 10.32 -34.45 9.41
CA GLN A 274 11.59 -35.20 9.38
C GLN A 274 11.57 -36.33 8.34
N PRO A 275 12.73 -36.71 7.75
CA PRO A 275 12.79 -37.58 6.58
C PRO A 275 12.32 -39.03 6.80
N ASN A 276 12.27 -39.53 8.01
CA ASN A 276 11.85 -40.90 8.32
C ASN A 276 10.32 -41.05 8.51
N VAL A 277 9.57 -39.95 8.36
CA VAL A 277 8.10 -39.92 8.42
C VAL A 277 7.56 -39.43 7.08
N VAL A 278 6.66 -40.21 6.45
CA VAL A 278 5.93 -39.73 5.27
C VAL A 278 5.10 -38.49 5.67
N PRO A 279 5.28 -37.32 5.04
CA PRO A 279 4.63 -36.08 5.45
C PRO A 279 3.10 -36.14 5.34
N PRO A 280 2.34 -36.11 6.45
CA PRO A 280 0.87 -36.14 6.39
C PRO A 280 0.26 -34.79 6.03
N THR A 281 1.02 -33.71 6.15
CA THR A 281 0.61 -32.35 5.78
C THR A 281 1.74 -31.62 5.08
N ALA A 282 1.40 -30.87 4.03
CA ALA A 282 2.31 -29.96 3.36
C ALA A 282 1.51 -28.79 2.78
N SER A 283 2.15 -27.68 2.52
CA SER A 283 1.48 -26.53 1.90
C SER A 283 2.41 -25.71 1.02
N VAL A 284 1.81 -25.06 0.03
CA VAL A 284 2.49 -24.16 -0.91
C VAL A 284 1.66 -22.91 -1.12
N TRP A 285 2.32 -21.77 -1.09
CA TRP A 285 1.72 -20.46 -1.27
C TRP A 285 2.10 -19.89 -2.62
N TYR A 286 1.08 -19.57 -3.45
CA TYR A 286 1.21 -19.05 -4.81
C TYR A 286 0.75 -17.60 -4.93
N TYR A 287 1.43 -16.84 -5.79
CA TYR A 287 0.98 -15.58 -6.38
C TYR A 287 0.70 -15.79 -7.86
N PHE A 288 -0.51 -15.40 -8.32
CA PHE A 288 -0.91 -15.35 -9.72
C PHE A 288 -1.17 -13.91 -10.11
N ARG A 289 -0.35 -13.35 -11.01
CA ARG A 289 -0.32 -11.92 -11.35
C ARG A 289 -0.54 -11.69 -12.84
N GLU A 290 -1.40 -10.71 -13.18
CA GLU A 290 -1.57 -10.16 -14.52
C GLU A 290 -2.24 -8.78 -14.44
N ALA A 291 -2.30 -8.05 -15.56
CA ALA A 291 -2.94 -6.74 -15.65
C ALA A 291 -4.47 -6.79 -15.81
N ASP A 292 -5.05 -7.98 -15.94
CA ASP A 292 -6.46 -8.20 -16.27
C ASP A 292 -7.12 -9.20 -15.32
N TYR A 293 -8.34 -8.88 -14.87
CA TYR A 293 -9.09 -9.72 -13.93
C TYR A 293 -9.34 -11.14 -14.45
N ASP A 294 -9.83 -11.26 -15.69
CA ASP A 294 -10.23 -12.55 -16.25
C ASP A 294 -9.01 -13.47 -16.45
N HIS A 295 -7.87 -12.89 -16.85
CA HIS A 295 -6.61 -13.61 -16.98
C HIS A 295 -6.05 -14.08 -15.63
N ILE A 296 -6.20 -13.29 -14.55
CA ILE A 296 -5.84 -13.71 -13.19
C ILE A 296 -6.73 -14.86 -12.74
N MET A 297 -8.04 -14.77 -12.99
CA MET A 297 -8.99 -15.85 -12.67
C MET A 297 -8.68 -17.13 -13.43
N ASP A 298 -8.22 -17.04 -14.69
CA ASP A 298 -7.77 -18.20 -15.46
C ASP A 298 -6.52 -18.83 -14.87
N MET A 299 -5.53 -18.03 -14.46
CA MET A 299 -4.33 -18.56 -13.77
C MET A 299 -4.74 -19.28 -12.48
N TRP A 300 -5.61 -18.70 -11.69
CA TRP A 300 -6.11 -19.30 -10.45
C TRP A 300 -6.87 -20.60 -10.71
N ARG A 301 -7.74 -20.62 -11.71
CA ARG A 301 -8.43 -21.84 -12.15
C ARG A 301 -7.44 -22.94 -12.57
N ILE A 302 -6.39 -22.58 -13.32
CA ILE A 302 -5.34 -23.53 -13.72
C ILE A 302 -4.59 -24.04 -12.48
N GLY A 303 -4.25 -23.17 -11.52
CA GLY A 303 -3.64 -23.54 -10.24
C GLY A 303 -4.49 -24.56 -9.46
N ASN A 304 -5.81 -24.32 -9.37
CA ASN A 304 -6.75 -25.27 -8.75
C ASN A 304 -6.76 -26.64 -9.45
N ASN A 305 -6.70 -26.66 -10.80
CA ASN A 305 -6.62 -27.90 -11.56
C ASN A 305 -5.31 -28.65 -11.29
N MET A 306 -4.18 -27.94 -11.15
CA MET A 306 -2.89 -28.56 -10.79
C MET A 306 -2.94 -29.17 -9.39
N ALA A 307 -3.51 -28.45 -8.41
CA ALA A 307 -3.70 -28.98 -7.06
C ALA A 307 -4.56 -30.24 -7.07
N GLN A 308 -5.68 -30.24 -7.82
CA GLN A 308 -6.55 -31.40 -7.95
C GLN A 308 -5.83 -32.60 -8.64
N ALA A 309 -5.07 -32.35 -9.70
CA ALA A 309 -4.29 -33.36 -10.37
C ALA A 309 -3.23 -33.97 -9.44
N ALA A 310 -2.54 -33.18 -8.67
CA ALA A 310 -1.57 -33.65 -7.68
C ALA A 310 -2.20 -34.57 -6.63
N THR A 311 -3.40 -34.24 -6.14
CA THR A 311 -4.12 -35.15 -5.20
C THR A 311 -4.49 -36.49 -5.81
N LEU A 312 -4.86 -36.52 -7.10
CA LEU A 312 -5.17 -37.78 -7.81
C LEU A 312 -3.93 -38.67 -7.97
N MET A 313 -2.75 -38.07 -8.19
CA MET A 313 -1.49 -38.80 -8.33
C MET A 313 -0.97 -39.34 -6.99
N THR A 314 -1.27 -38.70 -5.87
CA THR A 314 -0.71 -39.03 -4.54
C THR A 314 -1.74 -39.66 -3.59
N ASP A 315 -2.98 -39.79 -4.03
CA ASP A 315 -4.11 -40.27 -3.21
C ASP A 315 -4.26 -39.41 -1.90
N THR A 316 -4.04 -38.10 -2.03
CA THR A 316 -4.19 -37.11 -0.96
C THR A 316 -5.45 -36.27 -1.15
N THR A 317 -5.66 -35.27 -0.28
CA THR A 317 -6.72 -34.26 -0.43
C THR A 317 -6.12 -32.87 -0.29
N TYR A 318 -6.81 -31.83 -0.78
CA TYR A 318 -6.39 -30.45 -0.53
C TYR A 318 -7.56 -29.54 -0.15
N THR A 319 -7.20 -28.45 0.53
CA THR A 319 -8.02 -27.26 0.70
C THR A 319 -7.21 -26.04 0.28
N SER A 320 -7.88 -24.92 0.03
CA SER A 320 -7.18 -23.68 -0.27
C SER A 320 -7.73 -22.53 0.56
N ARG A 321 -6.85 -21.58 0.92
CA ARG A 321 -7.22 -20.33 1.57
C ARG A 321 -6.63 -19.16 0.80
N LEU A 322 -7.45 -18.13 0.58
CA LEU A 322 -7.00 -16.86 0.01
C LEU A 322 -6.33 -16.06 1.12
N LEU A 323 -5.09 -15.62 0.90
CA LEU A 323 -4.33 -14.83 1.87
C LEU A 323 -4.41 -13.34 1.56
N GLY A 324 -4.64 -12.97 0.29
CA GLY A 324 -4.79 -11.61 -0.15
C GLY A 324 -5.14 -11.51 -1.63
N SER A 325 -5.47 -10.31 -2.08
CA SER A 325 -5.73 -10.04 -3.49
C SER A 325 -5.58 -8.55 -3.80
N ALA A 326 -5.28 -8.24 -5.05
CA ALA A 326 -5.25 -6.89 -5.57
C ALA A 326 -5.85 -6.81 -6.97
N TRP A 327 -6.68 -5.79 -7.24
CA TRP A 327 -7.06 -5.42 -8.59
C TRP A 327 -5.96 -4.57 -9.25
N PRO A 328 -5.82 -4.62 -10.60
CA PRO A 328 -4.99 -3.66 -11.32
C PRO A 328 -5.50 -2.23 -11.07
N GLY A 329 -4.64 -1.29 -10.72
CA GLY A 329 -5.05 0.08 -10.40
C GLY A 329 -5.55 0.86 -11.63
N HIS A 330 -6.57 1.70 -11.43
CA HIS A 330 -7.02 2.69 -12.40
C HIS A 330 -7.26 4.03 -11.70
N PHE A 331 -6.46 5.04 -12.01
CA PHE A 331 -6.43 6.29 -11.27
C PHE A 331 -7.18 7.42 -11.97
N ASN A 332 -7.78 8.32 -11.17
CA ASN A 332 -8.67 9.37 -11.63
C ASN A 332 -7.92 10.52 -12.30
N LYS A 333 -8.32 10.85 -13.55
CA LYS A 333 -7.68 11.90 -14.34
C LYS A 333 -7.86 13.29 -13.75
N ALA A 334 -9.08 13.66 -13.38
CA ALA A 334 -9.38 15.02 -12.93
C ALA A 334 -8.61 15.40 -11.66
N ILE A 335 -8.54 14.47 -10.71
CA ILE A 335 -7.78 14.66 -9.46
C ILE A 335 -6.28 14.63 -9.72
N ALA A 336 -5.79 13.75 -10.60
CA ALA A 336 -4.37 13.70 -10.96
C ALA A 336 -3.89 15.00 -11.63
N GLU A 337 -4.69 15.59 -12.50
CA GLU A 337 -4.39 16.90 -13.13
C GLU A 337 -4.30 18.02 -12.09
N ALA A 338 -5.26 18.10 -11.16
CA ALA A 338 -5.23 19.08 -10.06
C ALA A 338 -4.03 18.88 -9.13
N MET A 339 -3.73 17.63 -8.75
CA MET A 339 -2.56 17.29 -7.94
C MET A 339 -1.26 17.64 -8.65
N ASN A 340 -1.16 17.40 -9.96
CA ASN A 340 0.03 17.71 -10.76
C ASN A 340 0.34 19.22 -10.80
N GLU A 341 -0.69 20.08 -10.82
CA GLU A 341 -0.49 21.52 -10.71
C GLU A 341 0.06 21.91 -9.33
N ASN A 342 -0.34 21.22 -8.25
CA ASN A 342 0.23 21.43 -6.93
C ASN A 342 1.67 20.86 -6.82
N ILE A 343 1.97 19.74 -7.47
CA ILE A 343 3.34 19.20 -7.60
C ILE A 343 4.27 20.25 -8.25
N LYS A 344 3.84 20.88 -9.34
CA LYS A 344 4.62 21.94 -10.02
C LYS A 344 4.86 23.16 -9.12
N LYS A 345 3.87 23.52 -8.28
CA LYS A 345 3.99 24.65 -7.34
C LYS A 345 4.96 24.35 -6.19
N VAL A 346 4.92 23.13 -5.65
CA VAL A 346 5.76 22.70 -4.52
C VAL A 346 7.19 22.43 -4.97
N GLY A 347 7.36 21.71 -6.09
CA GLY A 347 8.66 21.31 -6.59
C GLY A 347 9.32 20.19 -5.75
N LEU A 348 10.50 19.78 -6.17
CA LEU A 348 11.32 18.82 -5.42
C LEU A 348 11.96 19.50 -4.18
N PRO A 349 12.25 18.73 -3.13
CA PRO A 349 13.02 19.19 -1.99
C PRO A 349 14.40 19.74 -2.42
N GLN A 350 14.91 20.70 -1.67
CA GLN A 350 16.31 21.13 -1.81
C GLN A 350 17.22 20.11 -1.09
N TRP A 351 17.86 19.29 -1.88
CA TRP A 351 18.81 18.29 -1.39
C TRP A 351 20.12 18.95 -0.98
N SER A 352 20.62 18.60 0.20
CA SER A 352 21.95 19.02 0.66
C SER A 352 23.05 18.24 -0.06
N GLU A 353 24.30 18.67 0.11
CA GLU A 353 25.46 17.91 -0.36
C GLU A 353 25.55 16.53 0.32
N ASP A 354 25.20 16.44 1.58
CA ASP A 354 25.16 15.20 2.34
C ASP A 354 24.12 14.22 1.78
N ASP A 355 22.91 14.71 1.42
CA ASP A 355 21.87 13.91 0.78
C ASP A 355 22.36 13.36 -0.57
N GLN A 356 23.00 14.21 -1.37
CA GLN A 356 23.55 13.80 -2.66
C GLN A 356 24.73 12.82 -2.50
N THR A 357 25.56 13.02 -1.49
CA THR A 357 26.67 12.10 -1.15
C THR A 357 26.14 10.74 -0.74
N MET A 358 25.11 10.71 0.13
CA MET A 358 24.43 9.48 0.52
C MET A 358 23.88 8.72 -0.69
N ALA A 359 23.15 9.41 -1.55
CA ALA A 359 22.53 8.80 -2.73
C ALA A 359 23.57 8.25 -3.71
N LYS A 360 24.63 9.02 -4.00
CA LYS A 360 25.72 8.60 -4.88
C LYS A 360 26.51 7.43 -4.30
N GLY A 361 26.76 7.45 -2.98
CA GLY A 361 27.43 6.36 -2.27
C GLY A 361 26.67 5.04 -2.38
N LEU A 362 25.36 5.06 -2.13
CA LEU A 362 24.50 3.88 -2.29
C LEU A 362 24.46 3.40 -3.74
N GLN A 363 24.28 4.30 -4.71
CA GLN A 363 24.28 3.93 -6.15
C GLN A 363 25.59 3.27 -6.57
N LYS A 364 26.74 3.74 -6.06
CA LYS A 364 28.05 3.12 -6.28
C LYS A 364 28.11 1.71 -5.65
N GLU A 365 27.66 1.55 -4.41
CA GLU A 365 27.61 0.25 -3.73
C GLU A 365 26.77 -0.76 -4.50
N LEU A 366 25.61 -0.34 -5.01
CA LEU A 366 24.70 -1.15 -5.81
C LEU A 366 25.14 -1.33 -7.28
N LYS A 367 26.29 -0.77 -7.69
CA LYS A 367 26.78 -0.78 -9.07
C LYS A 367 25.78 -0.21 -10.07
N GLN A 368 25.00 0.78 -9.63
CA GLN A 368 24.05 1.51 -10.46
C GLN A 368 24.67 2.80 -11.02
N PRO A 369 24.08 3.40 -12.06
CA PRO A 369 24.51 4.70 -12.55
C PRO A 369 24.49 5.76 -11.44
N VAL A 370 25.63 6.38 -11.15
CA VAL A 370 25.82 7.34 -10.06
C VAL A 370 25.28 8.70 -10.48
N ARG A 371 23.98 8.94 -10.23
CA ARG A 371 23.25 10.17 -10.62
C ARG A 371 22.88 11.05 -9.43
N GLY A 372 22.86 10.48 -8.20
CA GLY A 372 22.35 11.13 -7.01
C GLY A 372 20.82 11.18 -6.98
N LEU A 373 20.27 12.09 -6.17
CA LEU A 373 18.85 12.39 -6.09
C LEU A 373 18.39 13.24 -7.26
N SER A 374 17.15 13.07 -7.68
CA SER A 374 16.55 13.82 -8.78
C SER A 374 16.53 15.33 -8.50
N SER A 375 16.91 16.12 -9.51
CA SER A 375 16.79 17.59 -9.52
C SER A 375 15.69 18.11 -10.44
N ARG A 376 14.96 17.20 -11.13
CA ARG A 376 13.86 17.53 -12.04
C ARG A 376 12.63 16.73 -11.67
N LEU A 377 11.47 17.40 -11.68
CA LEU A 377 10.18 16.75 -11.52
C LEU A 377 9.95 15.74 -12.64
N GLN A 378 9.31 14.65 -12.29
CA GLN A 378 8.77 13.73 -13.28
C GLN A 378 7.54 14.37 -13.94
N GLU A 379 7.54 14.44 -15.26
CA GLU A 379 6.36 14.89 -16.00
C GLU A 379 5.24 13.86 -15.89
N MET A 380 4.03 14.34 -15.63
CA MET A 380 2.83 13.51 -15.73
C MET A 380 2.60 13.14 -17.19
N ARG A 381 2.68 11.84 -17.50
CA ARG A 381 2.41 11.35 -18.85
C ARG A 381 0.98 10.80 -18.91
N PRO A 382 0.29 11.00 -20.06
CA PRO A 382 -0.95 10.27 -20.29
C PRO A 382 -0.65 8.76 -20.23
N PRO A 383 -1.61 7.92 -19.81
CA PRO A 383 -1.48 6.48 -19.97
C PRO A 383 -1.16 6.21 -21.43
N ARG A 384 -0.30 5.23 -21.72
CA ARG A 384 -0.14 4.78 -23.10
C ARG A 384 -1.53 4.46 -23.60
N ALA A 385 -1.90 5.01 -24.77
CA ALA A 385 -3.18 4.70 -25.38
C ALA A 385 -3.34 3.18 -25.29
N GLU A 386 -4.43 2.72 -24.70
CA GLU A 386 -4.77 1.32 -24.70
C GLU A 386 -4.68 0.90 -26.16
N THR A 387 -3.66 0.15 -26.51
CA THR A 387 -3.72 -0.63 -27.74
C THR A 387 -4.94 -1.49 -27.49
N PRO A 388 -6.02 -1.37 -28.27
CA PRO A 388 -7.20 -2.19 -28.06
C PRO A 388 -6.69 -3.58 -27.83
N ALA A 389 -7.15 -4.27 -26.78
CA ALA A 389 -6.74 -5.64 -26.52
C ALA A 389 -6.91 -6.39 -27.83
N GLY A 390 -5.86 -6.35 -28.66
CA GLY A 390 -5.84 -6.99 -29.94
C GLY A 390 -6.05 -8.44 -29.61
N GLY A 391 -6.99 -9.08 -30.27
CA GLY A 391 -7.21 -10.51 -30.13
C GLY A 391 -5.86 -11.24 -30.13
N ASP A 392 -5.82 -12.47 -29.70
CA ASP A 392 -4.64 -13.31 -29.39
C ASP A 392 -3.43 -13.26 -30.36
N GLY A 393 -3.50 -12.50 -31.45
CA GLY A 393 -2.39 -12.25 -32.37
C GLY A 393 -1.62 -10.92 -32.20
N ALA A 394 -2.05 -10.01 -31.35
CA ALA A 394 -1.42 -8.66 -31.21
C ALA A 394 -0.33 -8.59 -30.13
N GLU A 395 -0.09 -9.63 -29.36
CA GLU A 395 0.90 -9.68 -28.27
C GLU A 395 2.36 -9.57 -28.75
N GLY A 396 2.61 -9.65 -30.04
CA GLY A 396 3.96 -9.61 -30.62
C GLY A 396 4.49 -8.25 -31.02
N GLN A 397 3.71 -7.18 -31.00
CA GLN A 397 4.15 -5.86 -31.48
C GLN A 397 4.20 -4.82 -30.35
N GLY A 398 5.37 -4.70 -29.74
CA GLY A 398 5.75 -3.45 -29.06
C GLY A 398 5.19 -3.21 -27.67
N VAL A 399 4.67 -4.21 -26.99
CA VAL A 399 4.40 -4.12 -25.56
C VAL A 399 5.74 -4.24 -24.85
N GLY A 400 6.28 -3.12 -24.38
CA GLY A 400 7.44 -3.13 -23.47
C GLY A 400 7.11 -4.02 -22.26
N PRO A 401 8.11 -4.44 -21.47
CA PRO A 401 7.90 -5.39 -20.41
C PRO A 401 6.76 -4.89 -19.51
N THR A 402 5.65 -5.58 -19.55
CA THR A 402 4.54 -5.44 -18.60
C THR A 402 5.03 -6.07 -17.31
N GLY A 403 5.80 -5.32 -16.54
CA GLY A 403 6.38 -5.80 -15.30
C GLY A 403 6.29 -4.70 -14.28
N GLY A 404 5.41 -4.83 -13.32
CA GLY A 404 5.29 -3.97 -12.17
C GLY A 404 4.91 -4.79 -10.96
N GLY A 405 5.02 -4.19 -9.77
CA GLY A 405 4.50 -4.75 -8.53
C GLY A 405 2.98 -4.87 -8.58
N SER A 406 2.41 -5.39 -7.53
CA SER A 406 0.98 -5.32 -7.24
C SER A 406 0.82 -4.44 -6.01
N ASP A 407 -0.22 -3.63 -5.98
CA ASP A 407 -0.58 -2.79 -4.84
C ASP A 407 -2.10 -2.90 -4.70
N ASP A 408 -2.58 -3.27 -3.52
CA ASP A 408 -4.00 -3.51 -3.30
C ASP A 408 -4.85 -2.22 -3.24
N ILE A 409 -4.23 -1.03 -3.42
CA ILE A 409 -4.96 0.23 -3.69
C ILE A 409 -5.81 0.13 -4.97
N GLY A 410 -5.49 -0.80 -5.85
CA GLY A 410 -6.32 -1.11 -7.01
C GLY A 410 -7.78 -1.38 -6.63
N ASP A 411 -8.01 -2.20 -5.61
CA ASP A 411 -9.36 -2.50 -5.12
C ASP A 411 -10.14 -1.23 -4.73
N VAL A 412 -9.49 -0.29 -4.06
CA VAL A 412 -10.10 1.00 -3.69
C VAL A 412 -10.37 1.85 -4.93
N SER A 413 -9.42 1.90 -5.86
CA SER A 413 -9.50 2.74 -7.07
C SER A 413 -10.69 2.39 -7.96
N TRP A 414 -11.18 1.15 -7.91
CA TRP A 414 -12.38 0.70 -8.63
C TRP A 414 -13.70 0.92 -7.87
N ASN A 415 -13.64 1.51 -6.67
CA ASN A 415 -14.83 1.77 -5.85
C ASN A 415 -15.06 3.26 -5.58
N VAL A 416 -14.01 4.08 -5.69
CA VAL A 416 -14.05 5.52 -5.48
C VAL A 416 -12.99 6.22 -6.34
N PRO A 417 -13.23 7.45 -6.86
CA PRO A 417 -12.20 8.21 -7.56
C PRO A 417 -10.94 8.34 -6.72
N THR A 418 -9.83 7.73 -7.17
CA THR A 418 -8.58 7.58 -6.42
C THR A 418 -7.40 8.06 -7.23
N VAL A 419 -6.40 8.66 -6.57
CA VAL A 419 -5.05 8.91 -7.10
C VAL A 419 -4.00 8.52 -6.09
N THR A 420 -2.79 8.19 -6.57
CA THR A 420 -1.62 7.93 -5.73
C THR A 420 -0.57 9.02 -5.94
N LEU A 421 -0.31 9.81 -4.91
CA LEU A 421 0.84 10.70 -4.87
C LEU A 421 2.11 9.89 -4.60
N ARG A 422 3.06 9.90 -5.53
CA ARG A 422 4.41 9.39 -5.34
C ARG A 422 5.28 10.53 -4.80
N PHE A 423 5.91 10.34 -3.63
CA PHE A 423 6.69 11.40 -2.96
C PHE A 423 8.15 10.99 -2.74
N PRO A 424 9.12 11.94 -2.82
CA PRO A 424 10.54 11.64 -2.98
C PRO A 424 11.24 11.38 -1.64
N SER A 425 10.93 10.27 -0.99
CA SER A 425 11.54 9.85 0.27
C SER A 425 12.56 8.71 0.12
N ASN A 426 12.86 8.29 -1.11
CA ASN A 426 13.83 7.21 -1.38
C ASN A 426 14.92 7.63 -2.36
N ILE A 427 16.02 6.88 -2.36
CA ILE A 427 17.14 7.03 -3.31
C ILE A 427 16.84 6.23 -4.58
N PRO A 428 16.99 6.81 -5.80
CA PRO A 428 16.77 6.08 -7.04
C PRO A 428 17.83 5.01 -7.28
N GLY A 429 17.41 3.88 -7.87
CA GLY A 429 18.30 2.76 -8.26
C GLY A 429 18.33 1.61 -7.25
N GLY A 430 17.55 1.65 -6.18
CA GLY A 430 17.34 0.50 -5.30
C GLY A 430 16.59 -0.63 -6.01
N PRO A 431 16.82 -1.90 -5.61
CA PRO A 431 16.22 -3.06 -6.28
C PRO A 431 14.74 -3.31 -5.91
N GLY A 432 14.13 -2.49 -5.05
CA GLY A 432 12.83 -2.77 -4.42
C GLY A 432 12.97 -3.87 -3.36
N HIS A 433 12.01 -4.01 -2.44
CA HIS A 433 11.93 -5.06 -1.40
C HIS A 433 13.31 -5.56 -0.91
N ASN A 434 14.16 -4.63 -0.49
CA ASN A 434 15.57 -4.91 -0.18
C ASN A 434 16.09 -3.94 0.88
N TRP A 435 17.08 -4.38 1.66
CA TRP A 435 17.76 -3.56 2.67
C TRP A 435 18.20 -2.16 2.14
N ALA A 436 18.60 -2.07 0.86
CA ALA A 436 19.09 -0.84 0.27
C ALA A 436 18.05 0.30 0.27
N ASN A 437 16.77 -0.04 0.15
CA ASN A 437 15.69 0.95 0.23
C ASN A 437 15.51 1.48 1.66
N GLY A 438 15.81 0.69 2.70
CA GLY A 438 15.76 1.11 4.10
C GLY A 438 16.75 2.21 4.47
N ILE A 439 17.83 2.36 3.70
CA ILE A 439 18.91 3.31 4.01
C ILE A 439 18.42 4.76 4.12
N ALA A 440 17.51 5.19 3.24
CA ALA A 440 17.01 6.57 3.22
C ALA A 440 15.92 6.84 4.28
N MET A 441 15.25 5.81 4.78
CA MET A 441 13.91 5.91 5.38
C MET A 441 13.83 6.58 6.76
N ALA A 442 14.94 6.75 7.47
CA ALA A 442 15.04 7.59 8.67
C ALA A 442 16.21 8.57 8.57
N THR A 443 16.32 9.23 7.41
CA THR A 443 17.34 10.25 7.10
C THR A 443 16.71 11.54 6.63
N PRO A 444 17.49 12.63 6.52
CA PRO A 444 17.01 13.89 5.96
C PRO A 444 16.36 13.77 4.58
N ILE A 445 16.72 12.74 3.77
CA ILE A 445 16.08 12.46 2.48
C ILE A 445 14.59 12.16 2.68
N ALA A 446 14.26 11.20 3.54
CA ALA A 446 12.87 10.83 3.81
C ALA A 446 12.10 11.99 4.45
N HIS A 447 12.69 12.69 5.43
CA HIS A 447 12.04 13.83 6.11
C HIS A 447 11.68 14.95 5.13
N LYS A 448 12.59 15.32 4.22
CA LYS A 448 12.33 16.33 3.17
C LYS A 448 11.27 15.88 2.18
N GLY A 449 11.30 14.62 1.78
CA GLY A 449 10.31 14.03 0.88
C GLY A 449 8.89 14.06 1.46
N VAL A 450 8.76 13.70 2.74
CA VAL A 450 7.49 13.78 3.49
C VAL A 450 6.94 15.21 3.52
N ILE A 451 7.76 16.20 3.79
CA ILE A 451 7.35 17.61 3.80
C ILE A 451 6.88 18.07 2.42
N ALA A 452 7.59 17.71 1.35
CA ALA A 452 7.17 18.07 -0.01
C ALA A 452 5.84 17.39 -0.37
N GLY A 453 5.72 16.08 -0.09
CA GLY A 453 4.49 15.34 -0.33
C GLY A 453 3.30 15.88 0.48
N ALA A 454 3.50 16.21 1.76
CA ALA A 454 2.44 16.76 2.62
C ALA A 454 1.90 18.12 2.09
N LYS A 455 2.76 18.96 1.54
CA LYS A 455 2.34 20.22 0.90
C LYS A 455 1.45 19.97 -0.32
N VAL A 456 1.85 19.04 -1.20
CA VAL A 456 1.05 18.66 -2.38
C VAL A 456 -0.30 18.08 -1.94
N GLN A 457 -0.28 17.19 -0.97
CA GLN A 457 -1.48 16.53 -0.45
C GLN A 457 -2.45 17.56 0.14
N ALA A 458 -1.97 18.46 1.00
CA ALA A 458 -2.77 19.51 1.63
C ALA A 458 -3.36 20.51 0.61
N MET A 459 -2.59 20.93 -0.38
CA MET A 459 -3.08 21.82 -1.44
C MET A 459 -4.15 21.11 -2.30
N THR A 460 -3.99 19.82 -2.59
CA THR A 460 -4.97 19.04 -3.35
C THR A 460 -6.25 18.83 -2.53
N MET A 461 -6.15 18.60 -1.22
CA MET A 461 -7.31 18.56 -0.33
C MET A 461 -8.07 19.89 -0.34
N LEU A 462 -7.36 21.03 -0.31
CA LEU A 462 -8.00 22.35 -0.45
C LEU A 462 -8.75 22.47 -1.76
N ASP A 463 -8.15 22.08 -2.90
CA ASP A 463 -8.83 22.12 -4.20
C ASP A 463 -10.15 21.34 -4.20
N ILE A 464 -10.14 20.14 -3.60
CA ILE A 464 -11.34 19.29 -3.47
C ILE A 464 -12.42 19.97 -2.58
N LEU A 465 -12.00 20.66 -1.51
CA LEU A 465 -12.90 21.35 -0.58
C LEU A 465 -13.56 22.59 -1.22
N VAL A 466 -12.82 23.35 -2.02
CA VAL A 466 -13.28 24.65 -2.53
C VAL A 466 -13.81 24.59 -3.97
N HIS A 467 -13.57 23.51 -4.71
CA HIS A 467 -14.02 23.29 -6.08
C HIS A 467 -14.95 22.09 -6.23
N PRO A 468 -16.26 22.22 -5.93
CA PRO A 468 -17.22 21.12 -6.09
C PRO A 468 -17.28 20.54 -7.51
N ASP A 469 -16.98 21.35 -8.52
CA ASP A 469 -16.88 20.92 -9.90
C ASP A 469 -15.73 19.94 -10.15
N LEU A 470 -14.64 20.02 -9.39
CA LEU A 470 -13.55 19.04 -9.43
C LEU A 470 -14.02 17.67 -8.97
N VAL A 471 -14.80 17.61 -7.87
CA VAL A 471 -15.41 16.36 -7.40
C VAL A 471 -16.39 15.82 -8.44
N ALA A 472 -17.21 16.67 -9.03
CA ALA A 472 -18.15 16.27 -10.09
C ALA A 472 -17.43 15.70 -11.32
N LYS A 473 -16.35 16.34 -11.79
CA LYS A 473 -15.50 15.85 -12.89
C LYS A 473 -14.82 14.52 -12.55
N ALA A 474 -14.38 14.34 -11.30
CA ALA A 474 -13.79 13.09 -10.86
C ALA A 474 -14.79 11.93 -10.93
N TRP A 475 -16.02 12.14 -10.49
CA TRP A 475 -17.09 11.16 -10.58
C TRP A 475 -17.60 10.92 -12.01
N ASP A 476 -17.58 11.96 -12.87
CA ASP A 476 -17.89 11.82 -14.29
C ASP A 476 -16.87 10.90 -14.99
N TYR A 477 -15.57 11.16 -14.80
CA TYR A 477 -14.50 10.29 -15.30
C TYR A 477 -14.64 8.86 -14.75
N PHE A 478 -14.89 8.70 -13.46
CA PHE A 478 -15.05 7.39 -12.82
C PHE A 478 -16.19 6.59 -13.46
N LYS A 479 -17.37 7.19 -13.63
CA LYS A 479 -18.57 6.52 -14.15
C LYS A 479 -18.55 6.31 -15.66
N ASN A 480 -18.11 7.32 -16.41
CA ASN A 480 -18.28 7.38 -17.86
C ASN A 480 -17.02 6.98 -18.64
N VAL A 481 -15.87 6.85 -17.96
CA VAL A 481 -14.62 6.41 -18.58
C VAL A 481 -14.12 5.15 -17.88
N GLN A 482 -13.79 5.24 -16.59
CA GLN A 482 -13.13 4.17 -15.86
C GLN A 482 -14.02 2.91 -15.72
N THR A 483 -15.25 3.08 -15.24
CA THR A 483 -16.16 1.94 -14.94
C THR A 483 -17.23 1.72 -15.99
N LYS A 484 -17.10 2.37 -17.16
CA LYS A 484 -18.07 2.27 -18.25
C LYS A 484 -18.25 0.83 -18.74
N ASP A 485 -17.14 0.17 -19.04
CA ASP A 485 -17.14 -1.15 -19.67
C ASP A 485 -16.68 -2.27 -18.73
N MET A 486 -16.13 -1.90 -17.57
CA MET A 486 -15.65 -2.85 -16.56
C MET A 486 -16.12 -2.42 -15.16
N GLN A 487 -16.61 -3.37 -14.39
CA GLN A 487 -17.01 -3.16 -13.00
C GLN A 487 -16.18 -4.02 -12.07
N TYR A 488 -15.90 -3.49 -10.89
CA TYR A 488 -15.18 -4.21 -9.86
C TYR A 488 -15.90 -5.51 -9.45
N LYS A 489 -15.13 -6.60 -9.43
CA LYS A 489 -15.53 -7.91 -8.90
C LYS A 489 -14.47 -8.35 -7.92
N SER A 490 -14.83 -8.52 -6.67
CA SER A 490 -13.87 -8.97 -5.67
C SER A 490 -13.30 -10.35 -6.01
N PHE A 491 -11.98 -10.53 -5.83
CA PHE A 491 -11.37 -11.87 -5.82
C PHE A 491 -11.70 -12.65 -4.54
N LEU A 492 -12.13 -11.95 -3.47
CA LEU A 492 -12.49 -12.59 -2.21
C LEU A 492 -13.72 -13.47 -2.37
N ARG A 493 -13.63 -14.70 -1.90
CA ARG A 493 -14.79 -15.60 -1.73
C ARG A 493 -15.62 -15.13 -0.53
N PRO A 494 -16.91 -15.46 -0.45
CA PRO A 494 -17.79 -14.99 0.65
C PRO A 494 -17.26 -15.29 2.06
N ASP A 495 -16.64 -16.46 2.25
CA ASP A 495 -16.15 -16.95 3.54
C ASP A 495 -14.69 -16.60 3.82
N ASP A 496 -13.97 -15.99 2.88
CA ASP A 496 -12.58 -15.60 3.08
C ASP A 496 -12.46 -14.53 4.17
N LYS A 497 -11.46 -14.69 5.03
CA LYS A 497 -11.15 -13.80 6.15
C LYS A 497 -9.71 -13.30 6.03
N PRO A 498 -9.40 -12.11 6.55
CA PRO A 498 -8.03 -11.62 6.59
C PRO A 498 -7.11 -12.61 7.31
N ALA A 499 -5.92 -12.80 6.78
CA ALA A 499 -4.94 -13.77 7.28
C ALA A 499 -4.13 -13.22 8.48
N ILE A 500 -4.82 -12.72 9.50
CA ILE A 500 -4.25 -11.99 10.66
C ILE A 500 -3.23 -12.77 11.50
N TRP A 501 -3.09 -14.08 11.28
CA TRP A 501 -2.08 -14.91 11.93
C TRP A 501 -0.70 -14.84 11.26
N LEU A 502 -0.62 -14.32 10.01
CA LEU A 502 0.64 -14.22 9.29
C LEU A 502 1.64 -13.34 10.05
N ASN A 503 2.91 -13.69 9.90
CA ASN A 503 4.05 -12.98 10.49
C ASN A 503 4.13 -13.00 12.04
N LYS A 504 3.15 -13.59 12.74
CA LYS A 504 3.12 -13.60 14.20
C LYS A 504 4.39 -14.19 14.82
N GLU A 505 4.78 -15.38 14.40
CA GLU A 505 5.97 -16.08 14.92
C GLU A 505 7.27 -15.30 14.65
N ILE A 506 7.37 -14.67 13.47
CA ILE A 506 8.53 -13.84 13.11
C ILE A 506 8.59 -12.62 14.04
N MET A 507 7.46 -11.95 14.25
CA MET A 507 7.43 -10.77 15.12
C MET A 507 7.59 -11.12 16.60
N GLU A 508 7.07 -12.26 17.08
CA GLU A 508 7.32 -12.76 18.42
C GLU A 508 8.83 -13.01 18.68
N LYS A 509 9.55 -13.48 17.67
CA LYS A 509 11.01 -13.68 17.74
C LYS A 509 11.80 -12.37 17.77
N TYR A 510 11.46 -11.41 16.91
CA TYR A 510 12.30 -10.23 16.68
C TYR A 510 11.86 -8.99 17.47
N ARG A 511 10.56 -8.80 17.75
CA ARG A 511 10.03 -7.62 18.46
C ARG A 511 10.73 -7.34 19.79
N PRO A 512 11.03 -8.32 20.69
CA PRO A 512 11.72 -8.02 21.94
C PRO A 512 13.14 -7.47 21.77
N GLN A 513 13.79 -7.76 20.63
CA GLN A 513 15.11 -7.22 20.29
C GLN A 513 14.98 -5.82 19.70
N MET A 514 14.01 -5.63 18.79
CA MET A 514 13.73 -4.37 18.10
C MET A 514 13.27 -3.28 19.08
N GLN A 515 12.47 -3.62 20.10
CA GLN A 515 12.02 -2.70 21.15
C GLN A 515 13.17 -1.97 21.85
N LYS A 516 14.35 -2.58 21.95
CA LYS A 516 15.53 -1.95 22.54
C LYS A 516 16.13 -0.83 21.67
N LEU A 517 15.74 -0.81 20.40
CA LEU A 517 16.20 0.15 19.41
C LEU A 517 15.10 1.15 19.02
N TYR A 518 13.90 1.09 19.62
CA TYR A 518 12.83 2.04 19.31
C TYR A 518 13.29 3.47 19.59
N TYR A 519 12.96 4.39 18.69
CA TYR A 519 13.36 5.78 18.79
C TYR A 519 12.74 6.46 20.01
N ASP A 520 13.57 7.11 20.80
CA ASP A 520 13.18 7.89 21.98
C ASP A 520 13.41 9.40 21.74
N PRO A 521 12.38 10.11 21.22
CA PRO A 521 12.50 11.54 20.91
C PRO A 521 12.64 12.44 22.15
N THR A 522 12.53 11.89 23.34
CA THR A 522 12.75 12.64 24.59
C THR A 522 14.23 12.76 24.96
N LYS A 523 15.07 11.88 24.38
CA LYS A 523 16.51 11.82 24.66
C LYS A 523 17.40 12.21 23.49
N TYR A 524 16.91 12.03 22.26
CA TYR A 524 17.71 12.21 21.06
C TYR A 524 16.96 13.08 20.05
N ASP A 525 17.69 13.93 19.34
CA ASP A 525 17.09 14.80 18.34
C ASP A 525 16.54 14.03 17.13
N ASN A 526 17.21 12.96 16.71
CA ASN A 526 16.80 12.10 15.62
C ASN A 526 17.30 10.67 15.83
N TYR A 527 16.80 9.76 15.01
CA TYR A 527 17.12 8.34 15.15
C TYR A 527 18.58 8.02 14.81
N LEU A 528 19.20 8.76 13.88
CA LEU A 528 20.62 8.61 13.55
C LEU A 528 21.50 8.92 14.75
N GLU A 529 21.15 9.98 15.49
CA GLU A 529 21.86 10.33 16.74
C GLU A 529 21.74 9.22 17.78
N GLN A 530 20.54 8.68 18.00
CA GLN A 530 20.33 7.56 18.93
C GLN A 530 21.18 6.34 18.55
N LEU A 531 21.31 6.07 17.25
CA LEU A 531 22.12 4.94 16.75
C LEU A 531 23.64 5.25 16.69
N GLY A 532 24.06 6.48 16.99
CA GLY A 532 25.44 6.93 16.87
C GLY A 532 25.96 6.96 15.43
N ILE A 533 25.06 7.14 14.44
CA ILE A 533 25.39 7.14 13.02
C ILE A 533 25.66 8.56 12.54
N LYS A 534 26.86 8.80 11.97
CA LYS A 534 27.19 10.03 11.29
C LYS A 534 26.61 10.01 9.87
N TYR A 535 25.79 11.02 9.54
CA TYR A 535 25.20 11.12 8.21
C TYR A 535 25.97 12.10 7.31
N PRO A 536 26.28 11.73 6.06
CA PRO A 536 26.16 10.38 5.46
C PRO A 536 27.34 9.49 5.84
N THR A 537 27.11 8.17 5.98
CA THR A 537 28.18 7.18 6.12
C THR A 537 28.28 6.37 4.82
N VAL A 538 29.26 6.66 3.98
CA VAL A 538 29.50 6.04 2.66
C VAL A 538 30.96 5.63 2.49
N ARG A 539 31.25 4.71 1.53
CA ARG A 539 32.60 4.23 1.18
C ARG A 539 32.88 4.30 -0.32
#